data_33fdbf5141a137f478b8d367606f8637
#
_entry.id   33fdbf5141a137f478b8d367606f8637
#
_cell.length_a   1.000
_cell.length_b   1.000
_cell.length_c   1.000
_cell.angle_alpha   90.00
_cell.angle_beta   90.00
_cell.angle_gamma   90.00
#
_symmetry.space_group_name_H-M   'P 1'
#
loop_
_entity.id
_entity.type
_entity.pdbx_description
1 polymer ?
#
loop_
_entity_poly.entity_id
_entity_poly.type
_entity_poly.pdbx_seq_one_letter_code
_entity_poly.pdbx_strand_id
1 'polypeptide(L)' 'MSNTEYSKNFGKVKAYYDNGLWNKQRVYNAVGKWITQEEYKEITGEEYTSE' A
#
# COMPACT_ATOMS: atom_id res chain seq x y z
N MET A 1 -11.37 -7.19 -17.10
CA MET A 1 -10.80 -6.13 -16.79
C MET A 1 -11.09 -5.67 -15.50
N SER A 2 -10.23 -5.37 -14.76
CA SER A 2 -10.49 -5.01 -13.47
C SER A 2 -10.66 -3.58 -13.40
N ASN A 3 -11.55 -3.13 -12.65
CA ASN A 3 -11.77 -1.78 -12.45
C ASN A 3 -11.35 -1.37 -11.13
N THR A 4 -10.26 -1.85 -10.67
CA THR A 4 -9.79 -1.51 -9.36
C THR A 4 -9.51 -0.04 -9.31
N GLU A 5 -10.12 0.61 -8.38
CA GLU A 5 -9.87 1.99 -8.18
C GLU A 5 -8.93 2.13 -7.03
N TYR A 6 -7.77 2.70 -7.25
CA TYR A 6 -6.80 2.87 -6.19
C TYR A 6 -7.14 4.09 -5.35
N SER A 7 -6.73 4.03 -4.10
CA SER A 7 -6.95 5.14 -3.21
C SER A 7 -6.19 6.35 -3.69
N LYS A 8 -6.63 7.53 -3.28
CA LYS A 8 -5.99 8.74 -3.62
C LYS A 8 -4.53 8.72 -3.27
N ASN A 9 -4.19 8.11 -2.16
CA ASN A 9 -2.82 8.11 -1.68
C ASN A 9 -1.99 6.92 -2.12
N PHE A 10 -2.57 6.06 -2.93
CA PHE A 10 -1.85 4.86 -3.36
C PHE A 10 -0.53 5.21 -4.05
N GLY A 11 -0.58 6.12 -5.00
CA GLY A 11 0.62 6.47 -5.73
C GLY A 11 1.67 7.10 -4.84
N LYS A 12 1.23 7.90 -3.88
CA LYS A 12 2.13 8.53 -2.95
C LYS A 12 2.82 7.50 -2.08
N VAL A 13 2.06 6.59 -1.51
CA VAL A 13 2.61 5.57 -0.64
C VAL A 13 3.55 4.65 -1.41
N LYS A 14 3.15 4.30 -2.62
CA LYS A 14 3.98 3.44 -3.44
C LYS A 14 5.32 4.11 -3.74
N ALA A 15 5.28 5.39 -4.07
CA ALA A 15 6.51 6.13 -4.36
C ALA A 15 7.41 6.22 -3.13
N TYR A 16 6.82 6.44 -1.97
CA TYR A 16 7.59 6.50 -0.75
C TYR A 16 8.29 5.17 -0.47
N TYR A 17 7.57 4.08 -0.70
CA TYR A 17 8.14 2.77 -0.46
C TYR A 17 9.23 2.48 -1.47
N ASP A 18 8.98 2.76 -2.74
CA ASP A 18 9.93 2.49 -3.81
C ASP A 18 11.21 3.30 -3.64
N ASN A 19 11.09 4.49 -3.10
CA ASN A 19 12.25 5.35 -2.91
C ASN A 19 12.95 5.11 -1.58
N GLY A 20 12.51 4.15 -0.82
CA GLY A 20 13.14 3.83 0.44
C GLY A 20 12.80 4.77 1.58
N LEU A 21 11.84 5.66 1.38
CA LEU A 21 11.44 6.57 2.42
C LEU A 21 10.57 5.88 3.46
N TRP A 22 9.81 4.88 3.02
CA TRP A 22 8.94 4.12 3.91
C TRP A 22 9.35 2.66 3.85
N ASN A 23 9.22 1.96 4.98
CA ASN A 23 9.46 0.52 4.99
C ASN A 23 8.10 -0.18 5.01
N LYS A 24 8.13 -1.51 5.00
CA LYS A 24 6.89 -2.29 4.97
C LYS A 24 6.00 -2.00 6.16
N GLN A 25 6.60 -1.82 7.32
CA GLN A 25 5.83 -1.55 8.51
C GLN A 25 5.04 -0.26 8.36
N ARG A 26 5.65 0.72 7.74
CA ARG A 26 4.99 1.99 7.56
C ARG A 26 3.83 1.86 6.59
N VAL A 27 4.03 1.11 5.52
CA VAL A 27 2.97 0.87 4.54
C VAL A 27 1.85 0.09 5.22
N TYR A 28 2.21 -0.90 6.03
CA TYR A 28 1.24 -1.70 6.75
C TYR A 28 0.36 -0.81 7.63
N ASN A 29 0.97 0.15 8.31
CA ASN A 29 0.22 1.04 9.18
C ASN A 29 -0.67 2.00 8.41
N ALA A 30 -0.41 2.18 7.13
CA ALA A 30 -1.24 3.06 6.31
C ALA A 30 -2.48 2.34 5.80
N VAL A 31 -2.51 1.03 5.92
CA VAL A 31 -3.66 0.27 5.46
C VAL A 31 -4.86 0.63 6.30
N GLY A 32 -5.96 0.89 5.62
CA GLY A 32 -7.18 1.28 6.32
C GLY A 32 -7.33 2.75 6.51
N LYS A 33 -6.23 3.51 6.33
CA LYS A 33 -6.30 4.95 6.43
C LYS A 33 -6.03 5.59 5.10
N TRP A 34 -4.94 5.22 4.47
CA TRP A 34 -4.50 5.83 3.22
C TRP A 34 -4.66 4.89 2.05
N ILE A 35 -4.52 3.59 2.29
CA ILE A 35 -4.57 2.58 1.23
C ILE A 35 -5.38 1.40 1.72
N THR A 36 -5.66 0.48 0.82
CA THR A 36 -6.40 -0.73 1.16
C THR A 36 -5.45 -1.90 1.29
N GLN A 37 -5.98 -3.02 1.74
CA GLN A 37 -5.19 -4.23 1.88
C GLN A 37 -4.63 -4.68 0.55
N GLU A 38 -5.43 -4.56 -0.50
CA GLU A 38 -4.98 -4.97 -1.80
C GLU A 38 -3.87 -4.08 -2.30
N GLU A 39 -3.95 -2.79 -1.98
CA GLU A 39 -2.91 -1.87 -2.37
C GLU A 39 -1.61 -2.15 -1.64
N TYR A 40 -1.72 -2.59 -0.41
CA TYR A 40 -0.53 -2.97 0.35
C TYR A 40 0.21 -4.08 -0.40
N LYS A 41 -0.54 -5.07 -0.87
CA LYS A 41 0.07 -6.16 -1.59
C LYS A 41 0.71 -5.68 -2.88
N GLU A 42 0.07 -4.76 -3.57
CA GLU A 42 0.61 -4.24 -4.81
C GLU A 42 1.89 -3.45 -4.57
N ILE A 43 1.96 -2.75 -3.45
CA ILE A 43 3.11 -1.92 -3.16
C ILE A 43 4.28 -2.76 -2.68
N THR A 44 4.04 -3.65 -1.73
CA THR A 44 5.13 -4.39 -1.11
C THR A 44 5.40 -5.74 -1.73
N GLY A 45 4.42 -6.28 -2.46
CA GLY A 45 4.55 -7.60 -3.02
C GLY A 45 4.22 -8.71 -2.05
N GLU A 46 3.75 -8.36 -0.87
CA GLU A 46 3.41 -9.36 0.14
C GLU A 46 1.99 -9.21 0.55
N GLU A 47 1.37 -10.32 0.90
CA GLU A 47 -0.02 -10.27 1.31
C GLU A 47 -0.17 -9.58 2.64
N TYR A 48 -1.23 -8.79 2.77
CA TYR A 48 -1.52 -8.14 4.02
C TYR A 48 -2.16 -9.17 4.94
N THR A 49 -1.56 -9.38 6.09
CA THR A 49 -2.14 -10.28 7.05
C THR A 49 -2.44 -9.49 8.28
N SER A 50 -3.70 -9.46 8.64
CA SER A 50 -4.07 -8.73 9.81
C SER A 50 -4.02 -9.66 10.98
N GLU A 51 -3.50 -9.22 12.05
CA GLU A 51 -3.42 -10.05 13.22
C GLU A 51 -4.28 -9.62 14.30
#